data_732ba8762fcb258dfe10a8da34a787a7
#
_entry.id   732ba8762fcb258dfe10a8da34a787a7
#
_cell.length_a   1.000
_cell.length_b   1.000
_cell.length_c   1.000
_cell.angle_alpha   90.00
_cell.angle_beta   90.00
_cell.angle_gamma   90.00
#
_symmetry.space_group_name_H-M   'P 1'
#
loop_
_entity.id
_entity.type
_entity.pdbx_description
1 polymer ?
#
loop_
_entity_poly.entity_id
_entity_poly.type
_entity_poly.pdbx_seq_one_letter_code
_entity_poly.pdbx_strand_id
1 'polypeptide(L)'
;MNANVLLKQLFKHTQLQDTFGVIMLALVDNQPKVLNLKEMLVHYLNHQKDVVTRRTKYELNKAKERAHILEGLLKALDYIDEVIEIIRASKNVAEARDNLIKRFEFSQAQAQAIVDMRLRALTGLEREKLQNEYDELEKKIAELEAILADEKVLLGVIREEI
;
A
#
# COMPACT_ATOMS: atom_id res chain seq x y z
N MET A 1 28.45 60.35 3.85
CA MET A 1 27.39 60.00 2.89
C MET A 1 26.52 58.92 3.51
N ASN A 2 25.18 59.08 3.55
CA ASN A 2 24.31 58.10 4.21
C ASN A 2 24.06 56.89 3.25
N ALA A 3 24.44 55.69 3.69
CA ALA A 3 24.37 54.46 2.88
C ALA A 3 22.96 54.17 2.35
N ASN A 4 21.91 54.49 3.17
CA ASN A 4 20.52 54.30 2.76
C ASN A 4 20.09 55.25 1.62
N VAL A 5 20.63 56.45 1.57
CA VAL A 5 20.36 57.40 0.49
C VAL A 5 21.01 56.91 -0.81
N LEU A 6 22.25 56.45 -0.73
CA LEU A 6 22.97 55.88 -1.87
C LEU A 6 22.24 54.63 -2.43
N LEU A 7 21.80 53.73 -1.54
CA LEU A 7 21.06 52.53 -1.94
C LEU A 7 19.73 52.87 -2.65
N LYS A 8 18.99 53.86 -2.12
CA LYS A 8 17.73 54.31 -2.76
C LYS A 8 17.99 54.94 -4.14
N GLN A 9 19.10 55.65 -4.31
CA GLN A 9 19.49 56.18 -5.63
C GLN A 9 19.90 55.10 -6.60
N LEU A 10 20.59 54.07 -6.13
CA LEU A 10 20.94 52.89 -6.96
C LEU A 10 19.69 52.15 -7.42
N PHE A 11 18.71 51.93 -6.53
CA PHE A 11 17.43 51.30 -6.93
C PHE A 11 16.65 52.16 -7.94
N LYS A 12 16.72 53.50 -7.85
CA LYS A 12 16.00 54.38 -8.75
C LYS A 12 16.67 54.53 -10.14
N HIS A 13 17.99 54.49 -10.20
CA HIS A 13 18.73 54.84 -11.43
C HIS A 13 19.47 53.66 -12.06
N THR A 14 19.37 52.47 -11.48
CA THR A 14 19.99 51.26 -12.03
C THR A 14 18.98 50.11 -11.97
N GLN A 15 19.30 48.98 -12.64
CA GLN A 15 18.52 47.73 -12.59
C GLN A 15 18.82 46.87 -11.33
N LEU A 16 19.30 47.50 -10.24
CA LEU A 16 19.61 46.79 -9.00
C LEU A 16 18.33 46.25 -8.32
N GLN A 17 17.17 46.80 -8.60
CA GLN A 17 15.85 46.28 -8.26
C GLN A 17 14.98 46.25 -9.50
N ASP A 18 14.60 45.07 -9.93
CA ASP A 18 13.74 44.85 -11.09
C ASP A 18 12.54 43.99 -10.73
N THR A 19 11.51 44.02 -11.57
CA THR A 19 10.29 43.24 -11.37
C THR A 19 10.30 42.08 -12.34
N PHE A 20 10.26 40.85 -11.83
CA PHE A 20 10.12 39.67 -12.66
C PHE A 20 8.69 39.14 -12.60
N GLY A 21 8.03 39.14 -13.77
CA GLY A 21 6.67 38.59 -13.90
C GLY A 21 6.70 37.07 -14.06
N VAL A 22 6.17 36.34 -13.08
CA VAL A 22 6.10 34.88 -13.11
C VAL A 22 4.77 34.45 -13.72
N ILE A 23 4.80 33.76 -14.86
CA ILE A 23 3.65 33.11 -15.47
C ILE A 23 3.82 31.61 -15.29
N MET A 24 2.99 31.01 -14.43
CA MET A 24 3.02 29.59 -14.16
C MET A 24 2.02 28.87 -15.06
N LEU A 25 2.53 28.21 -16.10
CA LEU A 25 1.73 27.37 -17.00
C LEU A 25 1.90 25.90 -16.59
N ALA A 26 0.80 25.19 -16.38
CA ALA A 26 0.80 23.77 -16.05
C ALA A 26 -0.27 23.03 -16.83
N LEU A 27 -0.08 21.70 -16.97
CA LEU A 27 -1.10 20.80 -17.51
C LEU A 27 -1.99 20.30 -16.38
N VAL A 28 -3.28 20.61 -16.45
CA VAL A 28 -4.31 20.11 -15.56
C VAL A 28 -5.31 19.31 -16.41
N ASP A 29 -5.45 18.01 -16.12
CA ASP A 29 -6.29 17.11 -16.92
C ASP A 29 -5.96 17.15 -18.43
N ASN A 30 -4.66 17.15 -18.76
CA ASN A 30 -4.10 17.26 -20.11
C ASN A 30 -4.43 18.59 -20.82
N GLN A 31 -4.91 19.60 -20.10
CA GLN A 31 -5.17 20.94 -20.66
C GLN A 31 -4.19 21.96 -20.09
N PRO A 32 -3.58 22.82 -20.94
CA PRO A 32 -2.71 23.89 -20.46
C PRO A 32 -3.54 24.97 -19.75
N LYS A 33 -3.17 25.28 -18.51
CA LYS A 33 -3.80 26.35 -17.71
C LYS A 33 -2.74 27.20 -17.06
N VAL A 34 -2.98 28.52 -17.07
CA VAL A 34 -2.19 29.46 -16.26
C VAL A 34 -2.76 29.42 -14.84
N LEU A 35 -1.93 29.07 -13.88
CA LEU A 35 -2.32 28.88 -12.48
C LEU A 35 -1.60 29.88 -11.59
N ASN A 36 -2.24 30.30 -10.51
CA ASN A 36 -1.56 30.96 -9.42
C ASN A 36 -0.90 29.94 -8.49
N LEU A 37 -0.04 30.39 -7.58
CA LEU A 37 0.71 29.49 -6.67
C LEU A 37 -0.21 28.61 -5.81
N LYS A 38 -1.32 29.16 -5.32
CA LYS A 38 -2.29 28.42 -4.50
C LYS A 38 -2.93 27.29 -5.31
N GLU A 39 -3.34 27.57 -6.53
CA GLU A 39 -3.94 26.56 -7.42
C GLU A 39 -2.95 25.44 -7.76
N MET A 40 -1.69 25.76 -8.03
CA MET A 40 -0.65 24.76 -8.24
C MET A 40 -0.49 23.84 -7.03
N LEU A 41 -0.43 24.39 -5.83
CA LEU A 41 -0.32 23.61 -4.59
C LEU A 41 -1.55 22.72 -4.36
N VAL A 42 -2.75 23.22 -4.66
CA VAL A 42 -3.99 22.43 -4.57
C VAL A 42 -3.97 21.27 -5.54
N HIS A 43 -3.59 21.49 -6.81
CA HIS A 43 -3.49 20.41 -7.79
C HIS A 43 -2.41 19.37 -7.42
N TYR A 44 -1.27 19.84 -6.91
CA TYR A 44 -0.21 18.96 -6.40
C TYR A 44 -0.70 18.09 -5.23
N LEU A 45 -1.36 18.70 -4.24
CA LEU A 45 -1.91 17.97 -3.09
C LEU A 45 -2.96 16.94 -3.51
N ASN A 46 -3.85 17.29 -4.43
CA ASN A 46 -4.85 16.36 -4.96
C ASN A 46 -4.19 15.18 -5.70
N HIS A 47 -3.14 15.44 -6.46
CA HIS A 47 -2.34 14.39 -7.09
C HIS A 47 -1.70 13.47 -6.06
N GLN A 48 -1.09 14.01 -5.00
CA GLN A 48 -0.51 13.21 -3.91
C GLN A 48 -1.56 12.34 -3.22
N LYS A 49 -2.75 12.89 -2.93
CA LYS A 49 -3.86 12.12 -2.37
C LYS A 49 -4.23 10.92 -3.25
N ASP A 50 -4.34 11.13 -4.57
CA ASP A 50 -4.68 10.05 -5.49
C ASP A 50 -3.57 8.98 -5.56
N VAL A 51 -2.30 9.40 -5.64
CA VAL A 51 -1.15 8.47 -5.67
C VAL A 51 -1.09 7.64 -4.39
N VAL A 52 -1.15 8.27 -3.21
CA VAL A 52 -1.08 7.57 -1.92
C VAL A 52 -2.29 6.64 -1.76
N THR A 53 -3.50 7.09 -2.13
CA THR A 53 -4.71 6.25 -2.06
C THR A 53 -4.58 5.01 -2.95
N ARG A 54 -4.09 5.14 -4.18
CA ARG A 54 -3.90 3.99 -5.09
C ARG A 54 -2.84 3.03 -4.58
N ARG A 55 -1.71 3.56 -4.09
CA ARG A 55 -0.65 2.76 -3.48
C ARG A 55 -1.17 1.98 -2.28
N THR A 56 -1.84 2.66 -1.35
CA THR A 56 -2.39 2.04 -0.13
C THR A 56 -3.42 0.95 -0.46
N LYS A 57 -4.31 1.17 -1.45
CA LYS A 57 -5.25 0.15 -1.92
C LYS A 57 -4.55 -1.08 -2.50
N TYR A 58 -3.48 -0.88 -3.27
CA TYR A 58 -2.71 -1.98 -3.83
C TYR A 58 -2.03 -2.81 -2.72
N GLU A 59 -1.38 -2.14 -1.77
CA GLU A 59 -0.72 -2.79 -0.63
C GLU A 59 -1.73 -3.53 0.25
N LEU A 60 -2.89 -2.92 0.51
CA LEU A 60 -3.98 -3.53 1.26
C LEU A 60 -4.48 -4.83 0.61
N ASN A 61 -4.72 -4.80 -0.71
CA ASN A 61 -5.14 -6.00 -1.42
C ASN A 61 -4.09 -7.10 -1.36
N LYS A 62 -2.81 -6.76 -1.54
CA LYS A 62 -1.70 -7.73 -1.43
C LYS A 62 -1.58 -8.31 -0.03
N ALA A 63 -1.71 -7.49 1.01
CA ALA A 63 -1.68 -7.94 2.39
C ALA A 63 -2.86 -8.88 2.69
N LYS A 64 -4.07 -8.54 2.25
CA LYS A 64 -5.27 -9.38 2.41
C LYS A 64 -5.16 -10.71 1.65
N GLU A 65 -4.67 -10.71 0.40
CA GLU A 65 -4.42 -11.95 -0.36
C GLU A 65 -3.45 -12.87 0.39
N ARG A 66 -2.38 -12.32 0.95
CA ARG A 66 -1.39 -13.10 1.70
C ARG A 66 -1.93 -13.60 3.03
N ALA A 67 -2.60 -12.74 3.80
CA ALA A 67 -3.24 -13.10 5.07
C ALA A 67 -4.27 -14.21 4.88
N HIS A 68 -5.09 -14.13 3.82
CA HIS A 68 -6.05 -15.19 3.47
C HIS A 68 -5.39 -16.56 3.22
N ILE A 69 -4.23 -16.58 2.53
CA ILE A 69 -3.49 -17.83 2.32
C ILE A 69 -2.93 -18.35 3.65
N LEU A 70 -2.36 -17.48 4.49
CA LEU A 70 -1.80 -17.86 5.78
C LEU A 70 -2.86 -18.41 6.74
N GLU A 71 -4.04 -17.80 6.77
CA GLU A 71 -5.20 -18.29 7.53
C GLU A 71 -5.55 -19.73 7.14
N GLY A 72 -5.61 -20.01 5.83
CA GLY A 72 -5.85 -21.37 5.33
C GLY A 72 -4.74 -22.35 5.73
N LEU A 73 -3.48 -21.94 5.66
CA LEU A 73 -2.34 -22.78 6.06
C LEU A 73 -2.34 -23.08 7.56
N LEU A 74 -2.62 -22.07 8.40
CA LEU A 74 -2.71 -22.24 9.86
C LEU A 74 -3.86 -23.18 10.23
N LYS A 75 -5.04 -22.99 9.63
CA LYS A 75 -6.18 -23.90 9.79
C LYS A 75 -5.86 -25.31 9.34
N ALA A 76 -5.14 -25.49 8.22
CA ALA A 76 -4.72 -26.80 7.77
C ALA A 76 -3.72 -27.49 8.72
N LEU A 77 -2.83 -26.72 9.37
CA LEU A 77 -1.90 -27.23 10.36
C LEU A 77 -2.60 -27.68 11.65
N ASP A 78 -3.72 -27.07 12.03
CA ASP A 78 -4.54 -27.49 13.17
C ASP A 78 -5.20 -28.87 12.93
N TYR A 79 -5.50 -29.22 11.68
CA TYR A 79 -6.12 -30.48 11.26
C TYR A 79 -5.20 -31.30 10.38
N ILE A 80 -3.89 -31.27 10.62
CA ILE A 80 -2.88 -31.77 9.68
C ILE A 80 -3.03 -33.26 9.39
N ASP A 81 -3.40 -34.07 10.36
CA ASP A 81 -3.58 -35.52 10.18
C ASP A 81 -4.71 -35.82 9.19
N GLU A 82 -5.85 -35.14 9.31
CA GLU A 82 -6.98 -35.27 8.41
C GLU A 82 -6.65 -34.74 7.01
N VAL A 83 -5.91 -33.64 6.92
CA VAL A 83 -5.43 -33.08 5.65
C VAL A 83 -4.51 -34.07 4.92
N ILE A 84 -3.59 -34.71 5.64
CA ILE A 84 -2.69 -35.73 5.07
C ILE A 84 -3.48 -36.95 4.59
N GLU A 85 -4.47 -37.42 5.35
CA GLU A 85 -5.33 -38.55 4.95
C GLU A 85 -6.10 -38.24 3.66
N ILE A 86 -6.69 -37.07 3.54
CA ILE A 86 -7.40 -36.62 2.34
C ILE A 86 -6.46 -36.58 1.13
N ILE A 87 -5.26 -36.00 1.29
CA ILE A 87 -4.28 -35.89 0.19
C ILE A 87 -3.84 -37.29 -0.26
N ARG A 88 -3.56 -38.22 0.68
CA ARG A 88 -3.15 -39.59 0.38
C ARG A 88 -4.26 -40.43 -0.28
N ALA A 89 -5.53 -40.18 0.08
CA ALA A 89 -6.66 -40.89 -0.49
C ALA A 89 -7.03 -40.39 -1.90
N SER A 90 -6.55 -39.24 -2.31
CA SER A 90 -6.83 -38.61 -3.60
C SER A 90 -5.90 -39.16 -4.69
N LYS A 91 -6.44 -39.36 -5.91
CA LYS A 91 -5.72 -39.91 -7.04
C LYS A 91 -4.78 -38.91 -7.74
N ASN A 92 -5.10 -37.61 -7.60
CA ASN A 92 -4.35 -36.52 -8.21
C ASN A 92 -4.51 -35.23 -7.41
N VAL A 93 -3.70 -34.24 -7.73
CA VAL A 93 -3.67 -32.92 -7.06
C VAL A 93 -5.00 -32.18 -7.15
N ALA A 94 -5.69 -32.28 -8.29
CA ALA A 94 -6.99 -31.63 -8.49
C ALA A 94 -8.06 -32.22 -7.56
N GLU A 95 -8.13 -33.54 -7.46
CA GLU A 95 -9.05 -34.26 -6.56
C GLU A 95 -8.73 -33.94 -5.09
N ALA A 96 -7.46 -33.91 -4.70
CA ALA A 96 -7.04 -33.55 -3.35
C ALA A 96 -7.51 -32.14 -2.99
N ARG A 97 -7.31 -31.17 -3.88
CA ARG A 97 -7.77 -29.79 -3.69
C ARG A 97 -9.28 -29.72 -3.53
N ASP A 98 -10.04 -30.38 -4.42
CA ASP A 98 -11.51 -30.35 -4.38
C ASP A 98 -12.07 -31.01 -3.10
N ASN A 99 -11.41 -32.07 -2.61
CA ASN A 99 -11.76 -32.74 -1.35
C ASN A 99 -11.48 -31.85 -0.14
N LEU A 100 -10.35 -31.13 -0.12
CA LEU A 100 -10.01 -30.15 0.92
C LEU A 100 -11.00 -28.99 0.94
N ILE A 101 -11.39 -28.46 -0.23
CA ILE A 101 -12.42 -27.41 -0.34
C ILE A 101 -13.75 -27.89 0.25
N LYS A 102 -14.20 -29.08 -0.12
CA LYS A 102 -15.47 -29.64 0.35
C LYS A 102 -15.49 -29.89 1.86
N ARG A 103 -14.36 -30.34 2.42
CA ARG A 103 -14.29 -30.75 3.83
C ARG A 103 -14.11 -29.59 4.79
N PHE A 104 -13.26 -28.60 4.43
CA PHE A 104 -12.85 -27.50 5.30
C PHE A 104 -13.33 -26.13 4.87
N GLU A 105 -14.06 -26.05 3.73
CA GLU A 105 -14.55 -24.82 3.11
C GLU A 105 -13.42 -23.85 2.74
N PHE A 106 -12.25 -24.38 2.37
CA PHE A 106 -11.14 -23.58 1.89
C PHE A 106 -11.44 -22.94 0.53
N SER A 107 -10.87 -21.77 0.28
CA SER A 107 -10.88 -21.20 -1.06
C SER A 107 -9.94 -21.99 -1.98
N GLN A 108 -10.07 -21.82 -3.30
CA GLN A 108 -9.17 -22.46 -4.27
C GLN A 108 -7.71 -22.07 -4.03
N ALA A 109 -7.44 -20.82 -3.70
CA ALA A 109 -6.09 -20.33 -3.42
C ALA A 109 -5.51 -20.96 -2.15
N GLN A 110 -6.29 -21.08 -1.09
CA GLN A 110 -5.91 -21.75 0.15
C GLN A 110 -5.63 -23.23 -0.08
N ALA A 111 -6.54 -23.93 -0.73
CA ALA A 111 -6.39 -25.36 -1.01
C ALA A 111 -5.17 -25.65 -1.91
N GLN A 112 -4.90 -24.80 -2.89
CA GLN A 112 -3.70 -24.91 -3.71
C GLN A 112 -2.44 -24.72 -2.86
N ALA A 113 -2.38 -23.70 -2.01
CA ALA A 113 -1.25 -23.43 -1.13
C ALA A 113 -1.00 -24.59 -0.13
N ILE A 114 -2.08 -25.25 0.36
CA ILE A 114 -1.98 -26.39 1.26
C ILE A 114 -1.37 -27.60 0.53
N VAL A 115 -1.81 -27.90 -0.70
CA VAL A 115 -1.27 -29.02 -1.47
C VAL A 115 0.19 -28.78 -1.88
N ASP A 116 0.58 -27.53 -2.15
CA ASP A 116 1.96 -27.15 -2.49
C ASP A 116 2.87 -27.01 -1.27
N MET A 117 2.33 -27.20 -0.05
CA MET A 117 3.07 -27.03 1.20
C MET A 117 4.19 -28.07 1.33
N ARG A 118 5.38 -27.60 1.68
CA ARG A 118 6.53 -28.48 1.90
C ARG A 118 6.45 -29.16 3.27
N LEU A 119 6.92 -30.42 3.38
CA LEU A 119 6.92 -31.17 4.63
C LEU A 119 7.60 -30.43 5.81
N ARG A 120 8.63 -29.63 5.54
CA ARG A 120 9.28 -28.82 6.59
C ARG A 120 8.34 -27.81 7.27
N ALA A 121 7.29 -27.37 6.56
CA ALA A 121 6.31 -26.44 7.10
C ALA A 121 5.46 -27.06 8.23
N LEU A 122 5.50 -28.38 8.39
CA LEU A 122 4.81 -29.10 9.48
C LEU A 122 5.54 -29.03 10.81
N THR A 123 6.73 -28.42 10.85
CA THR A 123 7.48 -28.27 12.11
C THR A 123 6.91 -27.12 12.97
N GLY A 124 7.00 -27.27 14.28
CA GLY A 124 6.49 -26.24 15.21
C GLY A 124 7.10 -24.85 14.98
N LEU A 125 8.41 -24.79 14.64
CA LEU A 125 9.11 -23.54 14.35
C LEU A 125 8.54 -22.82 13.09
N GLU A 126 8.19 -23.57 12.06
CA GLU A 126 7.62 -22.98 10.85
C GLU A 126 6.17 -22.52 11.10
N ARG A 127 5.40 -23.26 11.90
CA ARG A 127 4.06 -22.82 12.35
C ARG A 127 4.11 -21.48 13.08
N GLU A 128 5.06 -21.34 14.01
CA GLU A 128 5.24 -20.08 14.75
C GLU A 128 5.59 -18.91 13.82
N LYS A 129 6.42 -19.15 12.81
CA LYS A 129 6.73 -18.12 11.79
C LYS A 129 5.51 -17.72 10.97
N LEU A 130 4.68 -18.68 10.56
CA LEU A 130 3.45 -18.41 9.81
C LEU A 130 2.46 -17.60 10.68
N GLN A 131 2.35 -17.93 11.98
CA GLN A 131 1.51 -17.17 12.91
C GLN A 131 2.02 -15.74 13.09
N ASN A 132 3.32 -15.56 13.30
CA ASN A 132 3.91 -14.23 13.43
C ASN A 132 3.73 -13.39 12.15
N GLU A 133 3.92 -14.00 10.96
CA GLU A 133 3.67 -13.35 9.67
C GLU A 133 2.20 -12.92 9.53
N TYR A 134 1.27 -13.78 9.95
CA TYR A 134 -0.16 -13.48 9.94
C TYR A 134 -0.49 -12.29 10.86
N ASP A 135 0.01 -12.30 12.08
CA ASP A 135 -0.23 -11.24 13.07
C ASP A 135 0.37 -9.89 12.63
N GLU A 136 1.52 -9.90 11.96
CA GLU A 136 2.12 -8.70 11.37
C GLU A 136 1.28 -8.16 10.20
N LEU A 137 0.77 -9.06 9.34
CA LEU A 137 -0.10 -8.67 8.25
C LEU A 137 -1.43 -8.09 8.72
N GLU A 138 -2.04 -8.67 9.77
CA GLU A 138 -3.27 -8.14 10.37
C GLU A 138 -3.09 -6.70 10.89
N LYS A 139 -1.96 -6.43 11.56
CA LYS A 139 -1.62 -5.06 11.99
C LYS A 139 -1.45 -4.12 10.79
N LYS A 140 -0.72 -4.57 9.76
CA LYS A 140 -0.53 -3.78 8.54
C LYS A 140 -1.85 -3.52 7.80
N ILE A 141 -2.74 -4.50 7.73
CA ILE A 141 -4.08 -4.35 7.13
C ILE A 141 -4.87 -3.28 7.90
N ALA A 142 -4.88 -3.33 9.23
CA ALA A 142 -5.59 -2.35 10.05
C ALA A 142 -5.03 -0.92 9.85
N GLU A 143 -3.71 -0.76 9.76
CA GLU A 143 -3.07 0.53 9.47
C GLU A 143 -3.46 1.06 8.08
N LEU A 144 -3.40 0.22 7.04
CA LEU A 144 -3.75 0.60 5.68
C LEU A 144 -5.24 0.92 5.54
N GLU A 145 -6.11 0.21 6.23
CA GLU A 145 -7.55 0.50 6.28
C GLU A 145 -7.82 1.84 6.98
N ALA A 146 -7.12 2.14 8.08
CA ALA A 146 -7.23 3.43 8.77
C ALA A 146 -6.84 4.61 7.87
N ILE A 147 -5.78 4.47 7.05
CA ILE A 147 -5.34 5.49 6.08
C ILE A 147 -6.43 5.74 5.03
N LEU A 148 -7.13 4.67 4.57
CA LEU A 148 -8.19 4.81 3.56
C LEU A 148 -9.52 5.30 4.14
N ALA A 149 -9.78 5.10 5.43
CA ALA A 149 -11.03 5.47 6.09
C ALA A 149 -11.07 6.95 6.52
N ASP A 150 -9.92 7.55 6.85
CA ASP A 150 -9.85 8.93 7.35
C ASP A 150 -8.89 9.80 6.53
N GLU A 151 -9.46 10.85 5.92
CA GLU A 151 -8.68 11.83 5.14
C GLU A 151 -7.59 12.52 5.98
N LYS A 152 -7.79 12.70 7.28
CA LYS A 152 -6.77 13.31 8.15
C LYS A 152 -5.56 12.40 8.31
N VAL A 153 -5.78 11.10 8.42
CA VAL A 153 -4.70 10.11 8.48
C VAL A 153 -3.95 10.06 7.14
N LEU A 154 -4.68 10.06 6.02
CA LEU A 154 -4.10 10.14 4.68
C LEU A 154 -3.24 11.40 4.51
N LEU A 155 -3.73 12.56 4.94
CA LEU A 155 -2.96 13.81 4.91
C LEU A 155 -1.75 13.78 5.84
N GLY A 156 -1.84 13.06 6.96
CA GLY A 156 -0.70 12.80 7.84
C GLY A 156 0.42 12.07 7.12
N VAL A 157 0.11 10.98 6.43
CA VAL A 157 1.07 10.21 5.61
C VAL A 157 1.71 11.09 4.53
N ILE A 158 0.89 11.87 3.79
CA ILE A 158 1.39 12.79 2.77
C ILE A 158 2.35 13.82 3.38
N ARG A 159 2.03 14.34 4.58
CA ARG A 159 2.87 15.33 5.26
C ARG A 159 4.22 14.77 5.69
N GLU A 160 4.29 13.49 6.04
CA GLU A 160 5.55 12.83 6.42
C GLU A 160 6.42 12.50 5.19
N GLU A 161 5.81 12.35 4.02
CA GLU A 161 6.51 11.99 2.77
C GLU A 161 7.01 13.23 1.98
N ILE A 162 6.55 14.44 2.30
CA ILE A 162 6.98 15.70 1.66
C ILE A 162 8.06 16.39 2.50
#